data_81b1e70a48942b00b90aae50e1f40d22
#
_entry.id   81b1e70a48942b00b90aae50e1f40d22
#
_cell.length_a   1.000
_cell.length_b   1.000
_cell.length_c   1.000
_cell.angle_alpha   90.00
_cell.angle_beta   90.00
_cell.angle_gamma   90.00
#
_symmetry.space_group_name_H-M   'P 1'
#
loop_
_entity.id
_entity.type
_entity.pdbx_description
1 polymer ?
#
loop_
_entity_poly.entity_id
_entity_poly.type
_entity_poly.pdbx_seq_one_letter_code
_entity_poly.pdbx_strand_id
1 'polypeptide(L)'
;EGIKVGDKSRIIKVVKTPFDSGEAMSLLPKLFEGLLGFEFYETDPASGRTVEFDEAFGPKAKQNYYARIYDLASEITEVLKTIRSGGEAENQATQPSNDLTIYLASCTTDLQSGREKISRELKDRGYRILPDQVIPGEATALKTLVESDLQQSDYAVHLVGQRYGLVPEDADKSIVEIQNQLSAEEHSRRPDFQRLIWMPRGLMSQDPRQNHFITNIQENPDMLAGAELIEDSLDNFRDCLIQKIKDKN
;
A
#
# COMPACT_ATOMS: atom_id res chain seq x y z
N GLU A 1 3.54 -2.97 30.28
CA GLU A 1 4.44 -2.21 29.39
C GLU A 1 4.09 -2.54 27.96
N GLY A 2 3.75 -1.52 27.15
CA GLY A 2 3.06 -1.70 25.90
C GLY A 2 3.91 -2.32 24.79
N ILE A 3 3.23 -3.03 23.91
CA ILE A 3 3.78 -3.61 22.67
C ILE A 3 4.09 -2.51 21.65
N LYS A 4 3.60 -1.30 21.88
CA LYS A 4 3.84 -0.13 21.01
C LYS A 4 4.77 0.89 21.67
N VAL A 5 5.50 1.63 20.83
CA VAL A 5 6.28 2.83 21.18
C VAL A 5 5.83 3.92 20.21
N GLY A 6 5.14 4.94 20.72
CA GLY A 6 4.40 5.85 19.88
C GLY A 6 3.31 5.08 19.11
N ASP A 7 3.22 5.29 17.82
CA ASP A 7 2.33 4.60 16.89
C ASP A 7 2.91 3.28 16.36
N LYS A 8 4.21 3.00 16.57
CA LYS A 8 4.90 1.83 16.03
C LYS A 8 4.87 0.62 16.95
N SER A 9 4.73 -0.57 16.36
CA SER A 9 4.82 -1.85 17.07
C SER A 9 6.28 -2.21 17.38
N ARG A 10 6.54 -2.71 18.59
CA ARG A 10 7.82 -3.36 18.95
C ARG A 10 7.96 -4.77 18.39
N ILE A 11 6.86 -5.32 17.87
CA ILE A 11 6.82 -6.65 17.29
C ILE A 11 6.74 -6.50 15.79
N ILE A 12 7.65 -7.14 15.07
CA ILE A 12 7.69 -7.20 13.63
C ILE A 12 7.35 -8.62 13.20
N LYS A 13 6.30 -8.76 12.39
CA LYS A 13 5.88 -10.03 11.84
C LYS A 13 6.66 -10.33 10.58
N VAL A 14 7.29 -11.51 10.51
CA VAL A 14 7.96 -12.02 9.31
C VAL A 14 7.30 -13.33 8.91
N VAL A 15 6.87 -13.43 7.67
CA VAL A 15 6.22 -14.62 7.12
C VAL A 15 7.10 -15.20 6.02
N LYS A 16 7.72 -16.34 6.28
CA LYS A 16 8.59 -17.01 5.31
C LYS A 16 7.79 -17.82 4.30
N THR A 17 6.78 -18.53 4.77
CA THR A 17 5.92 -19.42 3.99
C THR A 17 4.47 -19.03 4.22
N PRO A 18 3.63 -18.96 3.17
CA PRO A 18 2.20 -18.71 3.37
C PRO A 18 1.58 -19.84 4.21
N PHE A 19 0.67 -19.49 5.05
CA PHE A 19 -0.14 -20.44 5.82
C PHE A 19 -1.62 -20.17 5.53
N ASP A 20 -2.41 -21.23 5.49
CA ASP A 20 -3.86 -21.12 5.31
C ASP A 20 -4.49 -20.31 6.44
N SER A 21 -5.15 -19.23 6.07
CA SER A 21 -5.69 -18.24 7.02
C SER A 21 -6.82 -18.76 7.91
N GLY A 22 -7.42 -19.91 7.60
CA GLY A 22 -8.54 -20.46 8.35
C GLY A 22 -8.15 -21.09 9.69
N GLU A 23 -7.25 -22.06 9.69
CA GLU A 23 -6.86 -22.78 10.91
C GLU A 23 -5.65 -22.16 11.62
N ALA A 24 -4.68 -21.65 10.88
CA ALA A 24 -3.46 -21.07 11.46
C ALA A 24 -3.69 -19.70 12.11
N MET A 25 -4.64 -18.90 11.63
CA MET A 25 -5.01 -17.62 12.28
C MET A 25 -5.60 -17.85 13.68
N SER A 26 -6.32 -18.96 13.91
CA SER A 26 -6.86 -19.29 15.24
C SER A 26 -5.78 -19.69 16.25
N LEU A 27 -4.61 -20.09 15.78
CA LEU A 27 -3.45 -20.47 16.59
C LEU A 27 -2.51 -19.30 16.88
N LEU A 28 -2.59 -18.22 16.08
CA LEU A 28 -1.80 -17.03 16.32
C LEU A 28 -2.41 -16.19 17.44
N PRO A 29 -1.61 -15.67 18.37
CA PRO A 29 -2.10 -14.70 19.33
C PRO A 29 -2.75 -13.53 18.61
N LYS A 30 -3.89 -13.02 19.11
CA LYS A 30 -4.59 -11.82 18.60
C LYS A 30 -3.68 -10.61 18.35
N LEU A 31 -2.54 -10.61 19.03
CA LEU A 31 -1.46 -9.66 18.90
C LEU A 31 -0.91 -9.52 17.45
N PHE A 32 -0.99 -10.58 16.67
CA PHE A 32 -0.45 -10.61 15.29
C PHE A 32 -1.49 -10.25 14.23
N GLU A 33 -2.78 -10.19 14.59
CA GLU A 33 -3.87 -9.93 13.63
C GLU A 33 -3.78 -8.54 12.99
N GLY A 34 -3.37 -7.53 13.75
CA GLY A 34 -3.25 -6.14 13.27
C GLY A 34 -1.87 -5.72 12.79
N LEU A 35 -0.90 -6.64 12.73
CA LEU A 35 0.46 -6.29 12.31
C LEU A 35 0.68 -6.55 10.82
N LEU A 36 1.15 -5.53 10.10
CA LEU A 36 1.74 -5.70 8.78
C LEU A 36 2.93 -6.65 8.87
N GLY A 37 2.97 -7.65 7.97
CA GLY A 37 4.04 -8.64 7.92
C GLY A 37 4.98 -8.41 6.76
N PHE A 38 6.26 -8.74 6.96
CA PHE A 38 7.21 -8.87 5.86
C PHE A 38 7.11 -10.27 5.28
N GLU A 39 6.53 -10.38 4.09
CA GLU A 39 6.39 -11.66 3.39
C GLU A 39 7.64 -11.95 2.59
N PHE A 40 8.27 -13.10 2.84
CA PHE A 40 9.45 -13.58 2.15
C PHE A 40 9.10 -14.62 1.08
N TYR A 41 7.99 -14.44 0.41
CA TYR A 41 7.50 -15.23 -0.71
C TYR A 41 6.69 -14.39 -1.67
N GLU A 42 6.51 -14.87 -2.87
CA GLU A 42 5.51 -14.37 -3.82
C GLU A 42 4.66 -15.53 -4.33
N THR A 43 3.39 -15.25 -4.62
CA THR A 43 2.52 -16.23 -5.28
C THR A 43 2.41 -15.87 -6.74
N ASP A 44 2.81 -16.78 -7.62
CA ASP A 44 2.67 -16.62 -9.05
C ASP A 44 1.17 -16.50 -9.42
N PRO A 45 0.75 -15.36 -9.96
CA PRO A 45 -0.66 -15.13 -10.26
C PRO A 45 -1.24 -16.07 -11.31
N ALA A 46 -0.41 -16.59 -12.22
CA ALA A 46 -0.87 -17.44 -13.31
C ALA A 46 -1.07 -18.90 -12.88
N SER A 47 -0.17 -19.40 -12.02
CA SER A 47 -0.17 -20.81 -11.58
C SER A 47 -0.71 -21.00 -10.16
N GLY A 48 -0.85 -19.94 -9.36
CA GLY A 48 -1.15 -20.01 -7.94
C GLY A 48 0.00 -20.56 -7.09
N ARG A 49 1.15 -20.84 -7.72
CA ARG A 49 2.30 -21.43 -7.05
C ARG A 49 3.02 -20.38 -6.19
N THR A 50 3.28 -20.74 -4.95
CA THR A 50 4.11 -19.91 -4.07
C THR A 50 5.58 -20.21 -4.28
N VAL A 51 6.39 -19.16 -4.37
CA VAL A 51 7.84 -19.19 -4.46
C VAL A 51 8.41 -18.41 -3.27
N GLU A 52 9.11 -19.11 -2.39
CA GLU A 52 9.82 -18.46 -1.29
C GLU A 52 11.00 -17.65 -1.82
N PHE A 53 11.33 -16.54 -1.13
CA PHE A 53 12.52 -15.76 -1.45
C PHE A 53 13.76 -16.45 -0.87
N ASP A 54 14.26 -17.42 -1.62
CA ASP A 54 15.45 -18.19 -1.30
C ASP A 54 16.35 -18.30 -2.54
N GLU A 55 17.66 -18.33 -2.32
CA GLU A 55 18.63 -18.44 -3.40
C GLU A 55 18.46 -19.71 -4.25
N ALA A 56 17.92 -20.78 -3.66
CA ALA A 56 17.60 -22.04 -4.35
C ALA A 56 16.54 -21.86 -5.46
N PHE A 57 15.71 -20.82 -5.41
CA PHE A 57 14.67 -20.52 -6.41
C PHE A 57 15.12 -19.53 -7.49
N GLY A 58 16.43 -19.26 -7.56
CA GLY A 58 17.04 -18.50 -8.65
C GLY A 58 17.29 -17.01 -8.34
N PRO A 59 17.86 -16.28 -9.33
CA PRO A 59 18.34 -14.91 -9.11
C PRO A 59 17.26 -13.91 -8.70
N LYS A 60 16.03 -14.05 -9.23
CA LYS A 60 14.91 -13.16 -8.89
C LYS A 60 14.49 -13.35 -7.42
N ALA A 61 14.36 -14.60 -6.96
CA ALA A 61 14.01 -14.88 -5.57
C ALA A 61 15.10 -14.37 -4.61
N LYS A 62 16.36 -14.53 -4.98
CA LYS A 62 17.50 -13.95 -4.23
C LYS A 62 17.43 -12.42 -4.17
N GLN A 63 17.16 -11.76 -5.28
CA GLN A 63 17.01 -10.29 -5.31
C GLN A 63 15.85 -9.83 -4.42
N ASN A 64 14.70 -10.50 -4.50
CA ASN A 64 13.54 -10.22 -3.66
C ASN A 64 13.84 -10.43 -2.18
N TYR A 65 14.63 -11.48 -1.84
CA TYR A 65 15.08 -11.71 -0.46
C TYR A 65 15.83 -10.50 0.10
N TYR A 66 16.87 -10.04 -0.63
CA TYR A 66 17.66 -8.88 -0.16
C TYR A 66 16.85 -7.59 -0.11
N ALA A 67 15.94 -7.38 -1.05
CA ALA A 67 15.04 -6.24 -0.99
C ALA A 67 14.17 -6.28 0.28
N ARG A 68 13.66 -7.45 0.64
CA ARG A 68 12.84 -7.63 1.84
C ARG A 68 13.65 -7.50 3.14
N ILE A 69 14.91 -7.96 3.15
CA ILE A 69 15.84 -7.71 4.28
C ILE A 69 16.11 -6.22 4.46
N TYR A 70 16.27 -5.48 3.37
CA TYR A 70 16.44 -4.03 3.44
C TYR A 70 15.21 -3.33 4.06
N ASP A 71 14.01 -3.69 3.61
CA ASP A 71 12.75 -3.16 4.15
C ASP A 71 12.63 -3.44 5.65
N LEU A 72 12.92 -4.67 6.06
CA LEU A 72 12.92 -5.10 7.47
C LEU A 72 13.95 -4.31 8.30
N ALA A 73 15.16 -4.15 7.80
CA ALA A 73 16.21 -3.40 8.47
C ALA A 73 15.85 -1.91 8.64
N SER A 74 15.21 -1.31 7.64
CA SER A 74 14.72 0.06 7.69
C SER A 74 13.64 0.22 8.77
N GLU A 75 12.64 -0.70 8.82
CA GLU A 75 11.60 -0.66 9.83
C GLU A 75 12.16 -0.85 11.26
N ILE A 76 13.10 -1.80 11.44
CA ILE A 76 13.79 -1.99 12.73
C ILE A 76 14.51 -0.70 13.15
N THR A 77 15.19 -0.04 12.22
CA THR A 77 15.92 1.19 12.47
C THR A 77 14.98 2.30 12.96
N GLU A 78 13.83 2.46 12.32
CA GLU A 78 12.82 3.44 12.71
C GLU A 78 12.22 3.16 14.10
N VAL A 79 11.91 1.89 14.38
CA VAL A 79 11.44 1.48 15.73
C VAL A 79 12.51 1.78 16.78
N LEU A 80 13.77 1.48 16.50
CA LEU A 80 14.88 1.77 17.43
C LEU A 80 15.10 3.27 17.65
N LYS A 81 14.95 4.10 16.62
CA LYS A 81 14.99 5.56 16.76
C LYS A 81 13.88 6.04 17.69
N THR A 82 12.64 5.58 17.49
CA THR A 82 11.49 5.94 18.33
C THR A 82 11.68 5.50 19.79
N ILE A 83 12.26 4.31 20.02
CA ILE A 83 12.58 3.83 21.37
C ILE A 83 13.65 4.73 22.02
N ARG A 84 14.66 5.13 21.26
CA ARG A 84 15.80 5.92 21.75
C ARG A 84 15.39 7.36 22.11
N SER A 85 14.41 7.93 21.41
CA SER A 85 13.82 9.23 21.72
C SER A 85 12.82 9.20 22.90
N GLY A 86 12.69 8.08 23.60
CA GLY A 86 11.83 7.98 24.81
C GLY A 86 10.34 7.87 24.50
N GLY A 87 9.97 7.60 23.27
CA GLY A 87 8.56 7.51 22.86
C GLY A 87 7.86 8.85 22.69
N GLU A 88 8.53 9.94 22.97
CA GLU A 88 8.11 11.28 22.58
C GLU A 88 8.51 11.48 21.11
N ALA A 89 7.53 11.85 20.29
CA ALA A 89 7.78 12.28 18.93
C ALA A 89 8.48 13.66 18.97
N GLU A 90 9.71 13.70 19.50
CA GLU A 90 10.55 14.85 19.26
C GLU A 90 11.02 14.81 17.82
N ASN A 91 10.52 15.78 17.08
CA ASN A 91 11.07 16.28 15.83
C ASN A 91 12.57 16.54 15.97
N GLN A 92 13.42 15.51 15.88
CA GLN A 92 14.84 15.69 15.57
C GLN A 92 15.11 14.98 14.24
N ALA A 93 14.68 15.68 13.22
CA ALA A 93 15.07 15.48 11.86
C ALA A 93 16.59 15.75 11.70
N THR A 94 17.28 14.74 11.22
CA THR A 94 18.51 14.93 10.43
C THR A 94 18.32 14.41 8.99
N GLN A 95 17.10 14.51 8.50
CA GLN A 95 16.73 14.60 7.10
C GLN A 95 15.56 15.58 7.00
N PRO A 96 15.42 16.36 5.92
CA PRO A 96 14.27 17.23 5.78
C PRO A 96 13.02 16.36 5.91
N SER A 97 12.29 16.53 7.00
CA SER A 97 10.96 15.97 7.15
C SER A 97 10.10 16.65 6.10
N ASN A 98 9.89 15.97 4.99
CA ASN A 98 8.80 16.34 4.10
C ASN A 98 7.53 16.05 4.88
N ASP A 99 6.83 17.09 5.34
CA ASP A 99 5.61 16.97 6.15
C ASP A 99 4.44 16.33 5.37
N LEU A 100 4.68 15.90 4.12
CA LEU A 100 3.68 15.30 3.27
C LEU A 100 3.40 13.84 3.61
N THR A 101 2.13 13.55 3.75
CA THR A 101 1.61 12.20 3.94
C THR A 101 0.95 11.72 2.64
N ILE A 102 1.28 10.50 2.21
CA ILE A 102 0.79 9.91 0.97
C ILE A 102 -0.01 8.66 1.28
N TYR A 103 -1.27 8.66 0.88
CA TYR A 103 -2.09 7.46 0.87
C TYR A 103 -1.73 6.61 -0.36
N LEU A 104 -0.93 5.57 -0.19
CA LEU A 104 -0.62 4.61 -1.25
C LEU A 104 -1.59 3.44 -1.15
N ALA A 105 -2.66 3.49 -1.93
CA ALA A 105 -3.74 2.52 -1.88
C ALA A 105 -3.26 1.08 -2.01
N SER A 106 -3.95 0.16 -1.35
CA SER A 106 -3.75 -1.27 -1.57
C SER A 106 -4.13 -1.64 -2.98
N CYS A 107 -3.36 -2.52 -3.59
CA CYS A 107 -3.56 -3.00 -4.94
C CYS A 107 -3.72 -4.52 -4.97
N THR A 108 -4.03 -5.05 -6.13
CA THR A 108 -4.09 -6.48 -6.37
C THR A 108 -2.70 -7.12 -6.43
N THR A 109 -2.64 -8.44 -6.24
CA THR A 109 -1.37 -9.19 -6.10
C THR A 109 -0.43 -9.07 -7.30
N ASP A 110 -0.97 -8.85 -8.50
CA ASP A 110 -0.21 -8.61 -9.73
C ASP A 110 0.59 -7.30 -9.71
N LEU A 111 0.16 -6.32 -8.91
CA LEU A 111 0.82 -5.02 -8.77
C LEU A 111 1.58 -4.84 -7.44
N GLN A 112 1.50 -5.81 -6.55
CA GLN A 112 2.08 -5.72 -5.20
C GLN A 112 3.58 -5.36 -5.22
N SER A 113 4.36 -6.03 -6.08
CA SER A 113 5.79 -5.76 -6.23
C SER A 113 6.08 -4.31 -6.69
N GLY A 114 5.24 -3.78 -7.58
CA GLY A 114 5.34 -2.39 -8.04
C GLY A 114 5.00 -1.38 -6.93
N ARG A 115 3.90 -1.64 -6.21
CA ARG A 115 3.49 -0.84 -5.06
C ARG A 115 4.59 -0.76 -3.99
N GLU A 116 5.22 -1.89 -3.69
CA GLU A 116 6.30 -1.97 -2.71
C GLU A 116 7.53 -1.17 -3.12
N LYS A 117 7.91 -1.19 -4.41
CA LYS A 117 9.01 -0.36 -4.93
C LYS A 117 8.71 1.13 -4.76
N ILE A 118 7.49 1.56 -5.10
CA ILE A 118 7.06 2.95 -4.91
C ILE A 118 7.05 3.31 -3.43
N SER A 119 6.49 2.46 -2.58
CA SER A 119 6.45 2.68 -1.13
C SER A 119 7.84 2.86 -0.53
N ARG A 120 8.79 2.01 -0.91
CA ARG A 120 10.18 2.09 -0.46
C ARG A 120 10.80 3.41 -0.87
N GLU A 121 10.71 3.78 -2.14
CA GLU A 121 11.31 5.01 -2.64
C GLU A 121 10.73 6.27 -1.99
N LEU A 122 9.41 6.29 -1.74
CA LEU A 122 8.77 7.39 -1.04
C LEU A 122 9.23 7.47 0.43
N LYS A 123 9.34 6.34 1.13
CA LYS A 123 9.88 6.27 2.50
C LYS A 123 11.33 6.70 2.57
N ASP A 124 12.17 6.29 1.63
CA ASP A 124 13.59 6.67 1.55
C ASP A 124 13.77 8.19 1.34
N ARG A 125 12.75 8.86 0.80
CA ARG A 125 12.69 10.33 0.64
C ARG A 125 12.10 11.05 1.85
N GLY A 126 11.70 10.32 2.90
CA GLY A 126 11.17 10.87 4.15
C GLY A 126 9.67 11.13 4.14
N TYR A 127 8.90 10.65 3.15
CA TYR A 127 7.45 10.79 3.15
C TYR A 127 6.79 9.76 4.07
N ARG A 128 5.74 10.19 4.76
CA ARG A 128 4.86 9.27 5.51
C ARG A 128 3.91 8.57 4.54
N ILE A 129 3.81 7.24 4.65
CA ILE A 129 2.96 6.41 3.77
C ILE A 129 1.86 5.76 4.59
N LEU A 130 0.62 5.95 4.16
CA LEU A 130 -0.57 5.28 4.67
C LEU A 130 -1.18 4.38 3.59
N PRO A 131 -1.92 3.32 3.93
CA PRO A 131 -2.10 2.79 5.27
C PRO A 131 -0.82 2.14 5.82
N ASP A 132 -0.60 2.31 7.11
CA ASP A 132 0.50 1.69 7.86
C ASP A 132 0.04 0.46 8.66
N GLN A 133 -1.21 0.05 8.48
CA GLN A 133 -1.82 -1.12 9.11
C GLN A 133 -2.56 -2.00 8.08
N VAL A 134 -2.92 -3.19 8.51
CA VAL A 134 -3.62 -4.17 7.67
C VAL A 134 -5.01 -3.65 7.30
N ILE A 135 -5.34 -3.73 6.02
CA ILE A 135 -6.67 -3.40 5.50
C ILE A 135 -7.69 -4.44 6.01
N PRO A 136 -8.77 -4.01 6.69
CA PRO A 136 -9.81 -4.92 7.15
C PRO A 136 -10.55 -5.61 6.01
N GLY A 137 -10.99 -6.85 6.25
CA GLY A 137 -11.80 -7.62 5.29
C GLY A 137 -13.29 -7.30 5.34
N GLU A 138 -13.77 -6.57 6.36
CA GLU A 138 -15.16 -6.15 6.54
C GLU A 138 -15.35 -4.72 5.99
N ALA A 139 -16.44 -4.48 5.26
CA ALA A 139 -16.64 -3.26 4.48
C ALA A 139 -16.69 -1.99 5.34
N THR A 140 -17.33 -2.02 6.50
CA THR A 140 -17.48 -0.84 7.36
C THR A 140 -16.15 -0.46 8.00
N ALA A 141 -15.43 -1.44 8.52
CA ALA A 141 -14.10 -1.23 9.11
C ALA A 141 -13.09 -0.74 8.05
N LEU A 142 -13.15 -1.30 6.83
CA LEU A 142 -12.36 -0.85 5.67
C LEU A 142 -12.62 0.64 5.38
N LYS A 143 -13.90 1.03 5.23
CA LYS A 143 -14.26 2.42 4.91
C LYS A 143 -13.77 3.38 6.00
N THR A 144 -14.00 3.05 7.24
CA THR A 144 -13.58 3.87 8.39
C THR A 144 -12.06 4.08 8.39
N LEU A 145 -11.28 3.02 8.16
CA LEU A 145 -9.83 3.11 8.09
C LEU A 145 -9.37 3.98 6.92
N VAL A 146 -9.90 3.71 5.71
CA VAL A 146 -9.54 4.44 4.49
C VAL A 146 -9.88 5.93 4.61
N GLU A 147 -11.07 6.27 5.10
CA GLU A 147 -11.47 7.67 5.32
C GLU A 147 -10.54 8.37 6.31
N SER A 148 -10.20 7.72 7.42
CA SER A 148 -9.26 8.27 8.40
C SER A 148 -7.87 8.51 7.81
N ASP A 149 -7.38 7.58 7.01
CA ASP A 149 -6.06 7.70 6.38
C ASP A 149 -6.04 8.78 5.28
N LEU A 150 -7.11 8.87 4.47
CA LEU A 150 -7.24 9.89 3.44
C LEU A 150 -7.29 11.31 4.04
N GLN A 151 -8.00 11.49 5.17
CA GLN A 151 -8.07 12.78 5.87
C GLN A 151 -6.69 13.28 6.36
N GLN A 152 -5.78 12.35 6.66
CA GLN A 152 -4.41 12.64 7.09
C GLN A 152 -3.42 12.77 5.94
N SER A 153 -3.86 12.53 4.69
CA SER A 153 -2.97 12.49 3.53
C SER A 153 -3.12 13.73 2.65
N ASP A 154 -2.04 14.11 1.98
CA ASP A 154 -2.00 15.19 0.99
C ASP A 154 -2.24 14.68 -0.43
N TYR A 155 -1.89 13.41 -0.66
CA TYR A 155 -2.02 12.71 -1.92
C TYR A 155 -2.63 11.34 -1.72
N ALA A 156 -3.43 10.89 -2.71
CA ALA A 156 -3.75 9.47 -2.89
C ALA A 156 -3.13 8.94 -4.19
N VAL A 157 -2.51 7.78 -4.10
CA VAL A 157 -1.90 7.08 -5.22
C VAL A 157 -2.57 5.72 -5.39
N HIS A 158 -3.15 5.48 -6.56
CA HIS A 158 -3.86 4.25 -6.90
C HIS A 158 -3.18 3.54 -8.06
N LEU A 159 -2.94 2.24 -7.91
CA LEU A 159 -2.44 1.37 -8.97
C LEU A 159 -3.56 0.43 -9.40
N VAL A 160 -3.96 0.51 -10.66
CA VAL A 160 -5.05 -0.29 -11.24
C VAL A 160 -4.49 -1.29 -12.23
N GLY A 161 -4.69 -2.59 -11.95
CA GLY A 161 -4.21 -3.71 -12.76
C GLY A 161 -5.31 -4.50 -13.43
N GLN A 162 -4.97 -5.72 -13.89
CA GLN A 162 -5.90 -6.59 -14.60
C GLN A 162 -6.90 -7.30 -13.69
N ARG A 163 -6.64 -7.37 -12.40
CA ARG A 163 -7.47 -8.11 -11.45
C ARG A 163 -8.45 -7.20 -10.74
N TYR A 164 -9.68 -7.67 -10.55
CA TYR A 164 -10.67 -6.93 -9.78
C TYR A 164 -10.34 -6.86 -8.29
N GLY A 165 -9.70 -7.90 -7.79
CA GLY A 165 -9.28 -8.00 -6.39
C GLY A 165 -10.35 -8.55 -5.46
N LEU A 166 -10.06 -8.48 -4.16
CA LEU A 166 -10.96 -8.96 -3.12
C LEU A 166 -12.14 -8.00 -2.94
N VAL A 167 -13.32 -8.58 -2.78
CA VAL A 167 -14.54 -7.88 -2.37
C VAL A 167 -14.73 -8.13 -0.89
N PRO A 168 -14.79 -7.07 -0.04
CA PRO A 168 -15.03 -7.22 1.39
C PRO A 168 -16.37 -7.89 1.68
N GLU A 169 -16.51 -8.47 2.86
CA GLU A 169 -17.82 -8.91 3.35
C GLU A 169 -18.78 -7.71 3.39
N ASP A 170 -20.02 -7.96 2.99
CA ASP A 170 -21.10 -6.96 2.90
C ASP A 170 -20.82 -5.78 1.93
N ALA A 171 -19.99 -5.99 0.90
CA ALA A 171 -19.74 -5.04 -0.17
C ALA A 171 -19.98 -5.62 -1.56
N ASP A 172 -20.33 -4.75 -2.52
CA ASP A 172 -20.50 -5.10 -3.94
C ASP A 172 -19.25 -4.79 -4.76
N LYS A 173 -18.31 -4.00 -4.20
CA LYS A 173 -17.13 -3.49 -4.86
C LYS A 173 -15.86 -4.03 -4.25
N SER A 174 -14.81 -4.12 -5.07
CA SER A 174 -13.50 -4.55 -4.58
C SER A 174 -12.87 -3.49 -3.68
N ILE A 175 -11.93 -3.92 -2.83
CA ILE A 175 -11.13 -3.02 -1.98
C ILE A 175 -10.49 -1.90 -2.82
N VAL A 176 -9.97 -2.21 -4.01
CA VAL A 176 -9.33 -1.23 -4.90
C VAL A 176 -10.33 -0.18 -5.38
N GLU A 177 -11.52 -0.61 -5.79
CA GLU A 177 -12.59 0.29 -6.23
C GLU A 177 -13.11 1.16 -5.10
N ILE A 178 -13.32 0.60 -3.89
CA ILE A 178 -13.77 1.34 -2.69
C ILE A 178 -12.75 2.43 -2.33
N GLN A 179 -11.47 2.12 -2.27
CA GLN A 179 -10.42 3.10 -1.98
C GLN A 179 -10.40 4.24 -3.01
N ASN A 180 -10.56 3.90 -4.30
CA ASN A 180 -10.59 4.91 -5.36
C ASN A 180 -11.80 5.83 -5.23
N GLN A 181 -12.99 5.29 -4.94
CA GLN A 181 -14.21 6.06 -4.71
C GLN A 181 -14.08 6.99 -3.51
N LEU A 182 -13.64 6.47 -2.35
CA LEU A 182 -13.47 7.28 -1.14
C LEU A 182 -12.45 8.41 -1.33
N SER A 183 -11.41 8.17 -2.12
CA SER A 183 -10.44 9.24 -2.44
C SER A 183 -11.04 10.32 -3.35
N ALA A 184 -11.98 9.99 -4.24
CA ALA A 184 -12.72 10.98 -5.03
C ALA A 184 -13.67 11.82 -4.16
N GLU A 185 -14.34 11.16 -3.22
CA GLU A 185 -15.19 11.82 -2.23
C GLU A 185 -14.37 12.75 -1.32
N GLU A 186 -13.16 12.34 -0.90
CA GLU A 186 -12.27 13.19 -0.10
C GLU A 186 -11.82 14.42 -0.89
N HIS A 187 -11.46 14.29 -2.16
CA HIS A 187 -11.14 15.45 -3.00
C HIS A 187 -12.33 16.43 -3.10
N SER A 188 -13.55 15.92 -3.21
CA SER A 188 -14.76 16.75 -3.27
C SER A 188 -14.99 17.56 -1.98
N ARG A 189 -14.55 17.02 -0.83
CA ARG A 189 -14.60 17.72 0.48
C ARG A 189 -13.41 18.65 0.66
N ARG A 190 -12.25 18.27 0.10
CA ARG A 190 -10.96 18.97 0.26
C ARG A 190 -10.25 19.12 -1.09
N PRO A 191 -10.51 20.22 -1.83
CA PRO A 191 -9.99 20.42 -3.19
C PRO A 191 -8.46 20.44 -3.31
N ASP A 192 -7.72 20.70 -2.22
CA ASP A 192 -6.24 20.65 -2.20
C ASP A 192 -5.69 19.25 -2.15
N PHE A 193 -6.51 18.26 -1.83
CA PHE A 193 -6.15 16.85 -1.85
C PHE A 193 -6.05 16.36 -3.29
N GLN A 194 -4.89 15.85 -3.68
CA GLN A 194 -4.60 15.42 -5.05
C GLN A 194 -4.61 13.90 -5.17
N ARG A 195 -5.00 13.43 -6.34
CA ARG A 195 -5.08 12.01 -6.64
C ARG A 195 -4.28 11.69 -7.88
N LEU A 196 -3.50 10.61 -7.83
CA LEU A 196 -2.83 10.03 -9.00
C LEU A 196 -3.31 8.60 -9.18
N ILE A 197 -3.79 8.31 -10.37
CA ILE A 197 -4.24 6.96 -10.74
C ILE A 197 -3.33 6.48 -11.86
N TRP A 198 -2.71 5.35 -11.65
CA TRP A 198 -1.91 4.70 -12.68
C TRP A 198 -2.57 3.42 -13.16
N MET A 199 -2.48 3.19 -14.45
CA MET A 199 -2.76 1.90 -15.08
C MET A 199 -1.82 1.68 -16.28
N PRO A 200 -1.54 0.40 -16.64
CA PRO A 200 -0.82 0.12 -17.88
C PRO A 200 -1.57 0.66 -19.09
N ARG A 201 -0.85 1.12 -20.09
CA ARG A 201 -1.46 1.58 -21.35
C ARG A 201 -2.25 0.45 -22.02
N GLY A 202 -3.49 0.73 -22.38
CA GLY A 202 -4.36 -0.25 -23.01
C GLY A 202 -4.77 -1.40 -22.09
N LEU A 203 -4.88 -1.13 -20.80
CA LEU A 203 -5.30 -2.12 -19.81
C LEU A 203 -6.65 -2.74 -20.17
N MET A 204 -6.69 -4.05 -20.21
CA MET A 204 -7.92 -4.86 -20.37
C MET A 204 -7.90 -6.01 -19.38
N SER A 205 -9.06 -6.41 -18.90
CA SER A 205 -9.25 -7.55 -18.00
C SER A 205 -10.14 -8.63 -18.61
N GLN A 206 -9.99 -9.85 -18.15
CA GLN A 206 -10.95 -10.93 -18.44
C GLN A 206 -12.16 -10.89 -17.48
N ASP A 207 -12.07 -10.17 -16.35
CA ASP A 207 -13.18 -9.98 -15.42
C ASP A 207 -14.04 -8.77 -15.87
N PRO A 208 -15.32 -8.96 -16.18
CA PRO A 208 -16.20 -7.87 -16.59
C PRO A 208 -16.33 -6.75 -15.56
N ARG A 209 -16.23 -7.07 -14.26
CA ARG A 209 -16.29 -6.08 -13.18
C ARG A 209 -15.08 -5.16 -13.23
N GLN A 210 -13.89 -5.71 -13.50
CA GLN A 210 -12.67 -4.93 -13.66
C GLN A 210 -12.72 -4.05 -14.90
N ASN A 211 -13.22 -4.56 -16.03
CA ASN A 211 -13.40 -3.73 -17.21
C ASN A 211 -14.38 -2.59 -16.96
N HIS A 212 -15.48 -2.85 -16.25
CA HIS A 212 -16.41 -1.80 -15.86
C HIS A 212 -15.74 -0.74 -14.97
N PHE A 213 -14.93 -1.16 -13.98
CA PHE A 213 -14.19 -0.25 -13.12
C PHE A 213 -13.15 0.58 -13.90
N ILE A 214 -12.40 -0.04 -14.82
CA ILE A 214 -11.43 0.66 -15.70
C ILE A 214 -12.16 1.72 -16.54
N THR A 215 -13.24 1.34 -17.23
CA THR A 215 -14.06 2.25 -18.03
C THR A 215 -14.61 3.40 -17.18
N ASN A 216 -15.09 3.08 -15.97
CA ASN A 216 -15.61 4.09 -15.06
C ASN A 216 -14.51 5.10 -14.62
N ILE A 217 -13.28 4.66 -14.40
CA ILE A 217 -12.15 5.57 -14.14
C ILE A 217 -11.87 6.46 -15.36
N GLN A 218 -11.92 5.91 -16.58
CA GLN A 218 -11.54 6.64 -17.80
C GLN A 218 -12.61 7.64 -18.26
N GLU A 219 -13.88 7.35 -18.04
CA GLU A 219 -15.01 8.07 -18.64
C GLU A 219 -15.87 8.86 -17.65
N ASN A 220 -15.84 8.51 -16.36
CA ASN A 220 -16.70 9.15 -15.36
C ASN A 220 -15.98 10.35 -14.70
N PRO A 221 -16.46 11.60 -14.91
CA PRO A 221 -15.85 12.78 -14.32
C PRO A 221 -15.77 12.75 -12.79
N ASP A 222 -16.76 12.13 -12.11
CA ASP A 222 -16.75 12.03 -10.64
C ASP A 222 -15.62 11.13 -10.16
N MET A 223 -15.30 10.07 -10.88
CA MET A 223 -14.18 9.18 -10.59
C MET A 223 -12.82 9.82 -10.90
N LEU A 224 -12.80 10.78 -11.81
CA LEU A 224 -11.61 11.57 -12.16
C LEU A 224 -11.49 12.86 -11.35
N ALA A 225 -12.44 13.17 -10.47
CA ALA A 225 -12.39 14.39 -9.66
C ALA A 225 -11.06 14.48 -8.88
N GLY A 226 -10.28 15.52 -9.14
CA GLY A 226 -8.95 15.75 -8.55
C GLY A 226 -7.89 14.70 -8.90
N ALA A 227 -8.17 13.83 -9.85
CA ALA A 227 -7.24 12.78 -10.27
C ALA A 227 -6.52 13.12 -11.57
N GLU A 228 -5.24 12.81 -11.61
CA GLU A 228 -4.50 12.67 -12.85
C GLU A 228 -4.37 11.18 -13.17
N LEU A 229 -4.95 10.79 -14.30
CA LEU A 229 -4.84 9.44 -14.83
C LEU A 229 -3.58 9.34 -15.70
N ILE A 230 -2.68 8.41 -15.35
CA ILE A 230 -1.42 8.17 -16.05
C ILE A 230 -1.42 6.76 -16.61
N GLU A 231 -1.51 6.66 -17.93
CA GLU A 231 -1.47 5.40 -18.68
C GLU A 231 -0.07 5.23 -19.31
N ASP A 232 0.85 4.66 -18.55
CA ASP A 232 2.25 4.48 -18.99
C ASP A 232 2.91 3.29 -18.27
N SER A 233 4.23 3.13 -18.45
CA SER A 233 5.03 2.21 -17.65
C SER A 233 5.02 2.63 -16.17
N LEU A 234 5.17 1.66 -15.28
CA LEU A 234 5.20 1.94 -13.85
C LEU A 234 6.41 2.80 -13.45
N ASP A 235 7.54 2.65 -14.17
CA ASP A 235 8.74 3.45 -13.91
C ASP A 235 8.53 4.92 -14.28
N ASN A 236 7.90 5.19 -15.44
CA ASN A 236 7.54 6.56 -15.82
C ASN A 236 6.54 7.19 -14.86
N PHE A 237 5.56 6.42 -14.41
CA PHE A 237 4.61 6.87 -13.39
C PHE A 237 5.32 7.24 -12.08
N ARG A 238 6.22 6.38 -11.60
CA ARG A 238 7.01 6.63 -10.39
C ARG A 238 7.79 7.95 -10.49
N ASP A 239 8.45 8.19 -11.62
CA ASP A 239 9.23 9.41 -11.84
C ASP A 239 8.32 10.65 -11.88
N CYS A 240 7.15 10.55 -12.51
CA CYS A 240 6.12 11.60 -12.52
C CYS A 240 5.59 11.89 -11.11
N LEU A 241 5.26 10.86 -10.34
CA LEU A 241 4.81 10.98 -8.94
C LEU A 241 5.82 11.74 -8.09
N ILE A 242 7.10 11.35 -8.16
CA ILE A 242 8.18 11.99 -7.40
C ILE A 242 8.33 13.46 -7.79
N GLN A 243 8.25 13.77 -9.07
CA GLN A 243 8.36 15.15 -9.54
C GLN A 243 7.18 16.00 -9.03
N LYS A 244 5.96 15.51 -9.13
CA LYS A 244 4.76 16.23 -8.65
C LYS A 244 4.78 16.50 -7.15
N ILE A 245 5.25 15.54 -6.36
CA ILE A 245 5.38 15.73 -4.91
C ILE A 245 6.43 16.79 -4.59
N LYS A 246 7.54 16.84 -5.35
CA LYS A 246 8.57 17.87 -5.18
C LYS A 246 8.10 19.26 -5.56
N ASP A 247 7.27 19.37 -6.59
CA ASP A 247 6.78 20.67 -7.08
C ASP A 247 5.76 21.31 -6.13
N LYS A 248 5.20 20.54 -5.19
CA LYS A 248 4.27 21.02 -4.15
C LYS A 248 5.01 21.50 -2.87
N ASN A 249 6.27 21.08 -2.68
CA ASN A 249 7.12 21.48 -1.56
C ASN A 249 7.92 22.73 -1.91
#